data_1579d9d90c5ff7a3c5a05011f37581bb
#
_entry.id   1579d9d90c5ff7a3c5a05011f37581bb
#
_cell.length_a   1.000
_cell.length_b   1.000
_cell.length_c   1.000
_cell.angle_alpha   90.00
_cell.angle_beta   90.00
_cell.angle_gamma   90.00
#
_symmetry.space_group_name_H-M   'P 1'
#
loop_
_entity.id
_entity.type
_entity.pdbx_description
1 polymer ?
#
loop_
_entity_poly.entity_id
_entity_poly.type
_entity_poly.pdbx_seq_one_letter_code
_entity_poly.pdbx_strand_id
1 'polypeptide(L)'
;MPRGLPRIRDRVSGMLIGVRRVELSRPVGVRWIPDEQHGVGVLVLAGSSGRVDESRARVIAEQGCIAESVQWFGGPGQNAGPWEIPLETFQRRVADLARDCGEVYVVGTSFGAEAALVTAAQTPGIAGVVAFAPSDVVWAGIDPAGRQASHWTLDGHPLPFIAFDESWQPHDDPPGFRSLYLRSRHADPAALAAAAIPVERIPSVITVAGKDDQVWPSDLHAENIRSRRAAHGRETTAVTDDEAGHRAVLPGEPVMSGGVRMRRGGTETADRRLGQLAWGKMLPLLAGGTSAPSPFTGQLADCRQRRPQGFPRRRYG
;
A
#
# COMPACT_ATOMS: atom_id res chain seq x y z
N MET A 1 -38.84 24.67 -32.80
CA MET A 1 -38.27 25.10 -31.50
C MET A 1 -37.70 23.87 -30.84
N PRO A 2 -36.38 23.58 -30.89
CA PRO A 2 -35.81 22.49 -30.14
C PRO A 2 -35.46 22.95 -28.72
N ARG A 3 -35.81 22.14 -27.73
CA ARG A 3 -35.56 22.36 -26.32
C ARG A 3 -34.07 22.14 -26.02
N GLY A 4 -33.44 23.14 -25.41
CA GLY A 4 -32.03 23.11 -25.02
C GLY A 4 -31.73 22.03 -23.95
N LEU A 5 -30.65 21.29 -24.17
CA LEU A 5 -30.02 20.41 -23.19
C LEU A 5 -29.47 21.24 -22.00
N PRO A 6 -29.53 20.71 -20.77
CA PRO A 6 -28.96 21.40 -19.62
C PRO A 6 -27.43 21.40 -19.73
N ARG A 7 -26.84 22.58 -19.64
CA ARG A 7 -25.39 22.77 -19.51
C ARG A 7 -24.92 22.15 -18.19
N ILE A 8 -24.07 21.13 -18.29
CA ILE A 8 -23.27 20.63 -17.17
C ILE A 8 -22.39 21.80 -16.73
N ARG A 9 -22.66 22.34 -15.56
CA ARG A 9 -21.77 23.29 -14.91
C ARG A 9 -20.58 22.52 -14.36
N ASP A 10 -19.44 22.64 -15.02
CA ASP A 10 -18.13 22.29 -14.46
C ASP A 10 -17.88 23.12 -13.20
N ARG A 11 -18.10 22.52 -12.05
CA ARG A 11 -17.57 23.02 -10.78
C ARG A 11 -16.15 22.48 -10.63
N VAL A 12 -15.20 23.09 -11.31
CA VAL A 12 -13.80 23.07 -10.93
C VAL A 12 -13.49 24.41 -10.30
N SER A 13 -13.87 24.58 -9.05
CA SER A 13 -13.30 25.60 -8.17
C SER A 13 -12.67 24.84 -7.00
N GLY A 14 -11.52 24.21 -7.27
CA GLY A 14 -10.71 23.59 -6.24
C GLY A 14 -10.02 24.68 -5.41
N MET A 15 -10.69 25.20 -4.40
CA MET A 15 -10.00 25.83 -3.28
C MET A 15 -9.22 24.70 -2.60
N LEU A 16 -7.87 24.77 -2.59
CA LEU A 16 -7.04 23.83 -1.85
C LEU A 16 -7.45 23.91 -0.37
N ILE A 17 -7.82 22.76 0.19
CA ILE A 17 -8.12 22.65 1.62
C ILE A 17 -6.82 22.89 2.38
N GLY A 18 -6.84 23.78 3.37
CA GLY A 18 -5.69 23.94 4.26
C GLY A 18 -5.40 22.62 4.99
N VAL A 19 -4.12 22.27 5.11
CA VAL A 19 -3.69 21.05 5.80
C VAL A 19 -2.64 21.35 6.85
N ARG A 20 -2.78 20.76 8.03
CA ARG A 20 -1.84 20.88 9.14
C ARG A 20 -1.00 19.62 9.25
N ARG A 21 0.32 19.79 9.33
CA ARG A 21 1.30 18.72 9.50
C ARG A 21 1.53 18.41 10.99
N VAL A 22 1.52 17.15 11.35
CA VAL A 22 1.83 16.63 12.69
C VAL A 22 2.91 15.55 12.55
N GLU A 23 3.95 15.60 13.37
CA GLU A 23 5.00 14.57 13.38
C GLU A 23 4.55 13.34 14.16
N LEU A 24 4.90 12.16 13.66
CA LEU A 24 4.76 10.88 14.33
C LEU A 24 6.14 10.39 14.77
N SER A 25 6.24 9.87 15.98
CA SER A 25 7.51 9.45 16.58
C SER A 25 7.75 7.94 16.55
N ARG A 26 6.70 7.12 16.51
CA ARG A 26 6.81 5.65 16.57
C ARG A 26 5.70 4.96 15.78
N PRO A 27 6.02 4.50 14.56
CA PRO A 27 7.25 4.79 13.79
C PRO A 27 7.36 6.27 13.43
N VAL A 28 8.57 6.71 13.09
CA VAL A 28 8.78 8.07 12.56
C VAL A 28 7.91 8.27 11.33
N GLY A 29 7.25 9.40 11.23
CA GLY A 29 6.33 9.66 10.15
C GLY A 29 5.68 11.03 10.22
N VAL A 30 4.65 11.21 9.42
CA VAL A 30 3.86 12.43 9.34
C VAL A 30 2.39 12.09 9.23
N ARG A 31 1.57 12.89 9.92
CA ARG A 31 0.11 12.93 9.74
C ARG A 31 -0.26 14.31 9.22
N TRP A 32 -0.97 14.34 8.10
CA TRP A 32 -1.59 15.52 7.55
C TRP A 32 -3.07 15.53 7.90
N ILE A 33 -3.53 16.63 8.50
CA ILE A 33 -4.91 16.80 8.96
C ILE A 33 -5.50 17.98 8.21
N PRO A 34 -6.53 17.77 7.37
CA PRO A 34 -7.19 18.86 6.66
C PRO A 34 -8.08 19.68 7.59
N ASP A 35 -8.29 20.96 7.25
CA ASP A 35 -9.20 21.85 7.98
C ASP A 35 -10.66 21.38 7.86
N GLU A 36 -11.02 20.84 6.69
CA GLU A 36 -12.32 20.19 6.43
C GLU A 36 -12.11 18.70 6.20
N GLN A 37 -12.77 17.85 7.02
CA GLN A 37 -12.56 16.40 7.02
C GLN A 37 -13.79 15.67 6.47
N HIS A 38 -13.55 14.67 5.61
CA HIS A 38 -14.61 13.82 5.03
C HIS A 38 -14.82 12.50 5.79
N GLY A 39 -14.14 12.30 6.93
CA GLY A 39 -14.22 11.07 7.70
C GLY A 39 -13.44 9.90 7.10
N VAL A 40 -12.54 10.15 6.14
CA VAL A 40 -11.67 9.16 5.50
C VAL A 40 -10.25 9.29 6.03
N GLY A 41 -9.68 8.16 6.45
CA GLY A 41 -8.27 8.01 6.82
C GLY A 41 -7.49 7.26 5.75
N VAL A 42 -6.25 7.69 5.47
CA VAL A 42 -5.40 7.04 4.48
C VAL A 42 -4.00 6.81 5.04
N LEU A 43 -3.56 5.55 5.08
CA LEU A 43 -2.17 5.20 5.36
C LEU A 43 -1.40 5.09 4.05
N VAL A 44 -0.33 5.86 3.88
CA VAL A 44 0.50 5.92 2.68
C VAL A 44 1.84 5.24 2.94
N LEU A 45 2.17 4.22 2.15
CA LEU A 45 3.37 3.41 2.27
C LEU A 45 4.27 3.58 1.04
N ALA A 46 5.47 4.11 1.27
CA ALA A 46 6.51 4.20 0.24
C ALA A 46 7.00 2.80 -0.19
N GLY A 47 7.71 2.74 -1.32
CA GLY A 47 8.31 1.50 -1.83
C GLY A 47 9.55 1.05 -1.06
N SER A 48 10.50 0.44 -1.78
CA SER A 48 11.73 -0.18 -1.26
C SER A 48 12.69 0.76 -0.51
N SER A 49 12.36 2.04 -0.40
CA SER A 49 13.08 2.97 0.48
C SER A 49 12.62 2.92 1.93
N GLY A 50 11.42 2.40 2.20
CA GLY A 50 10.79 2.38 3.52
C GLY A 50 10.59 3.76 4.16
N ARG A 51 10.83 4.84 3.42
CA ARG A 51 10.79 6.22 3.93
C ARG A 51 9.36 6.75 4.02
N VAL A 52 9.22 7.86 4.72
CA VAL A 52 7.98 8.65 4.72
C VAL A 52 7.73 9.19 3.32
N ASP A 53 6.57 8.88 2.74
CA ASP A 53 6.09 9.47 1.48
C ASP A 53 5.20 10.68 1.81
N GLU A 54 5.87 11.74 2.26
CA GLU A 54 5.21 12.96 2.75
C GLU A 54 4.43 13.67 1.64
N SER A 55 4.96 13.69 0.42
CA SER A 55 4.33 14.37 -0.72
C SER A 55 3.00 13.73 -1.08
N ARG A 56 2.94 12.41 -1.20
CA ARG A 56 1.71 11.67 -1.52
C ARG A 56 0.69 11.80 -0.40
N ALA A 57 1.12 11.66 0.86
CA ALA A 57 0.24 11.85 2.00
C ALA A 57 -0.38 13.26 2.04
N ARG A 58 0.42 14.30 1.74
CA ARG A 58 -0.06 15.68 1.67
C ARG A 58 -1.10 15.88 0.58
N VAL A 59 -0.80 15.44 -0.65
CA VAL A 59 -1.73 15.59 -1.79
C VAL A 59 -3.08 14.90 -1.53
N ILE A 60 -3.06 13.75 -0.85
CA ILE A 60 -4.28 13.04 -0.42
C ILE A 60 -5.01 13.85 0.67
N ALA A 61 -4.29 14.40 1.64
CA ALA A 61 -4.90 15.19 2.70
C ALA A 61 -5.56 16.47 2.18
N GLU A 62 -5.02 17.09 1.14
CA GLU A 62 -5.61 18.23 0.44
C GLU A 62 -6.98 17.92 -0.20
N GLN A 63 -7.40 16.64 -0.21
CA GLN A 63 -8.75 16.20 -0.62
C GLN A 63 -9.71 16.00 0.57
N GLY A 64 -9.36 16.44 1.78
CA GLY A 64 -10.20 16.31 2.97
C GLY A 64 -10.03 15.00 3.75
N CYS A 65 -8.97 14.23 3.49
CA CYS A 65 -8.64 13.00 4.21
C CYS A 65 -7.62 13.23 5.32
N ILE A 66 -7.72 12.54 6.45
CA ILE A 66 -6.57 12.42 7.35
C ILE A 66 -5.59 11.43 6.70
N ALA A 67 -4.40 11.90 6.30
CA ALA A 67 -3.42 11.06 5.64
C ALA A 67 -2.14 10.92 6.47
N GLU A 68 -1.65 9.68 6.62
CA GLU A 68 -0.40 9.37 7.29
C GLU A 68 0.58 8.71 6.36
N SER A 69 1.86 9.00 6.56
CA SER A 69 2.94 8.18 6.01
C SER A 69 4.01 7.95 7.07
N VAL A 70 4.54 6.72 7.12
CA VAL A 70 5.48 6.31 8.14
C VAL A 70 6.71 5.65 7.52
N GLN A 71 7.85 5.81 8.20
CA GLN A 71 9.04 5.02 7.95
C GLN A 71 8.83 3.62 8.51
N TRP A 72 9.00 2.57 7.71
CA TRP A 72 8.66 1.22 8.12
C TRP A 72 9.86 0.25 8.17
N PHE A 73 11.06 0.72 7.75
CA PHE A 73 12.35 0.13 8.09
C PHE A 73 13.46 1.20 8.11
N GLY A 74 14.63 0.87 8.63
CA GLY A 74 15.79 1.76 8.70
C GLY A 74 15.69 2.83 9.79
N GLY A 75 14.63 2.85 10.59
CA GLY A 75 14.45 3.75 11.72
C GLY A 75 14.82 3.12 13.06
N PRO A 76 14.74 3.89 14.17
CA PRO A 76 15.02 3.38 15.51
C PRO A 76 14.15 2.19 15.88
N GLY A 77 14.77 1.06 16.21
CA GLY A 77 14.10 -0.19 16.60
C GLY A 77 13.48 -0.96 15.42
N GLN A 78 13.82 -0.61 14.19
CA GLN A 78 13.40 -1.30 12.98
C GLN A 78 14.58 -2.04 12.33
N ASN A 79 14.29 -3.04 11.49
CA ASN A 79 15.28 -3.65 10.63
C ASN A 79 15.90 -2.61 9.70
N ALA A 80 17.17 -2.79 9.32
CA ALA A 80 17.87 -1.85 8.44
C ALA A 80 17.38 -1.87 6.98
N GLY A 81 16.62 -2.89 6.61
CA GLY A 81 16.06 -3.07 5.26
C GLY A 81 14.73 -3.84 5.28
N PRO A 82 14.16 -4.14 4.11
CA PRO A 82 12.83 -4.72 3.97
C PRO A 82 12.83 -6.25 4.12
N TRP A 83 13.14 -6.76 5.28
CA TRP A 83 13.00 -8.17 5.64
C TRP A 83 12.36 -8.31 7.02
N GLU A 84 11.47 -9.27 7.15
CA GLU A 84 10.77 -9.63 8.39
C GLU A 84 10.13 -8.42 9.10
N ILE A 85 9.52 -7.53 8.31
CA ILE A 85 8.81 -6.35 8.83
C ILE A 85 7.48 -6.80 9.45
N PRO A 86 7.20 -6.47 10.72
CA PRO A 86 5.94 -6.83 11.36
C PRO A 86 4.75 -6.07 10.73
N LEU A 87 3.75 -6.79 10.20
CA LEU A 87 2.51 -6.21 9.69
C LEU A 87 1.76 -5.41 10.76
N GLU A 88 1.95 -5.77 12.03
CA GLU A 88 1.42 -5.06 13.20
C GLU A 88 1.82 -3.58 13.23
N THR A 89 2.93 -3.21 12.58
CA THR A 89 3.33 -1.82 12.42
C THR A 89 2.28 -1.04 11.63
N PHE A 90 1.79 -1.61 10.54
CA PHE A 90 0.76 -0.99 9.71
C PHE A 90 -0.64 -1.13 10.33
N GLN A 91 -0.94 -2.27 10.93
CA GLN A 91 -2.22 -2.53 11.62
C GLN A 91 -2.46 -1.52 12.74
N ARG A 92 -1.42 -1.19 13.53
CA ARG A 92 -1.53 -0.14 14.56
C ARG A 92 -1.84 1.23 13.98
N ARG A 93 -1.20 1.60 12.85
CA ARG A 93 -1.48 2.88 12.19
C ARG A 93 -2.90 2.95 11.63
N VAL A 94 -3.37 1.85 11.04
CA VAL A 94 -4.77 1.72 10.59
C VAL A 94 -5.74 1.87 11.79
N ALA A 95 -5.46 1.20 12.90
CA ALA A 95 -6.28 1.31 14.10
C ALA A 95 -6.28 2.73 14.70
N ASP A 96 -5.15 3.44 14.62
CA ASP A 96 -5.08 4.84 15.07
C ASP A 96 -5.89 5.77 14.16
N LEU A 97 -5.83 5.58 12.83
CA LEU A 97 -6.67 6.33 11.88
C LEU A 97 -8.16 6.04 12.07
N ALA A 98 -8.52 4.78 12.33
CA ALA A 98 -9.91 4.37 12.54
C ALA A 98 -10.56 4.96 13.81
N ARG A 99 -9.79 5.57 14.72
CA ARG A 99 -10.36 6.32 15.86
C ARG A 99 -10.91 7.68 15.44
N ASP A 100 -10.33 8.26 14.39
CA ASP A 100 -10.66 9.60 13.91
C ASP A 100 -11.50 9.56 12.63
N CYS A 101 -11.56 8.40 11.94
CA CYS A 101 -12.14 8.24 10.62
C CYS A 101 -13.12 7.07 10.58
N GLY A 102 -14.21 7.22 9.81
CA GLY A 102 -15.20 6.16 9.58
C GLY A 102 -14.74 5.09 8.60
N GLU A 103 -13.90 5.47 7.64
CA GLU A 103 -13.32 4.57 6.63
C GLU A 103 -11.80 4.74 6.60
N VAL A 104 -11.07 3.64 6.45
CA VAL A 104 -9.60 3.67 6.32
C VAL A 104 -9.18 2.92 5.07
N TYR A 105 -8.38 3.59 4.24
CA TYR A 105 -7.74 3.04 3.05
C TYR A 105 -6.23 2.95 3.25
N VAL A 106 -5.59 2.04 2.52
CA VAL A 106 -4.13 1.97 2.45
C VAL A 106 -3.68 2.21 1.02
N VAL A 107 -2.77 3.14 0.83
CA VAL A 107 -2.17 3.49 -0.46
C VAL A 107 -0.71 3.11 -0.42
N GLY A 108 -0.27 2.23 -1.32
CA GLY A 108 1.11 1.78 -1.33
C GLY A 108 1.75 1.82 -2.71
N THR A 109 3.07 1.94 -2.76
CA THR A 109 3.84 1.90 -4.01
C THR A 109 4.90 0.81 -3.94
N SER A 110 4.98 -0.08 -4.96
CA SER A 110 6.02 -1.12 -5.05
C SER A 110 5.96 -2.04 -3.80
N PHE A 111 7.04 -2.22 -3.04
CA PHE A 111 7.00 -2.97 -1.77
C PHE A 111 5.97 -2.41 -0.78
N GLY A 112 5.70 -1.10 -0.81
CA GLY A 112 4.61 -0.52 -0.05
C GLY A 112 3.22 -0.93 -0.56
N ALA A 113 3.07 -1.22 -1.85
CA ALA A 113 1.83 -1.78 -2.40
C ALA A 113 1.64 -3.25 -1.98
N GLU A 114 2.73 -4.04 -1.94
CA GLU A 114 2.75 -5.37 -1.35
C GLU A 114 2.33 -5.32 0.13
N ALA A 115 2.96 -4.43 0.93
CA ALA A 115 2.59 -4.18 2.32
C ALA A 115 1.12 -3.83 2.50
N ALA A 116 0.59 -2.92 1.67
CA ALA A 116 -0.80 -2.49 1.71
C ALA A 116 -1.77 -3.65 1.46
N LEU A 117 -1.51 -4.45 0.42
CA LEU A 117 -2.33 -5.60 0.06
C LEU A 117 -2.28 -6.70 1.13
N VAL A 118 -1.08 -7.05 1.62
CA VAL A 118 -0.93 -8.07 2.68
C VAL A 118 -1.60 -7.60 3.97
N THR A 119 -1.36 -6.35 4.38
CA THR A 119 -1.97 -5.80 5.60
C THR A 119 -3.50 -5.82 5.51
N ALA A 120 -4.07 -5.34 4.38
CA ALA A 120 -5.52 -5.29 4.21
C ALA A 120 -6.15 -6.68 4.13
N ALA A 121 -5.47 -7.66 3.52
CA ALA A 121 -5.94 -9.03 3.48
C ALA A 121 -5.96 -9.74 4.84
N GLN A 122 -5.16 -9.25 5.80
CA GLN A 122 -5.02 -9.80 7.17
C GLN A 122 -5.71 -8.93 8.25
N THR A 123 -6.24 -7.75 7.87
CA THR A 123 -6.80 -6.80 8.84
C THR A 123 -8.26 -6.46 8.46
N PRO A 124 -9.24 -7.00 9.15
CA PRO A 124 -10.64 -6.60 8.96
C PRO A 124 -10.83 -5.11 9.20
N GLY A 125 -11.76 -4.48 8.45
CA GLY A 125 -12.13 -3.08 8.63
C GLY A 125 -11.34 -2.09 7.79
N ILE A 126 -10.33 -2.51 7.03
CA ILE A 126 -9.74 -1.69 5.97
C ILE A 126 -10.74 -1.65 4.81
N ALA A 127 -11.19 -0.44 4.43
CA ALA A 127 -12.18 -0.23 3.38
C ALA A 127 -11.65 -0.58 1.98
N GLY A 128 -10.35 -0.38 1.74
CA GLY A 128 -9.73 -0.76 0.48
C GLY A 128 -8.27 -0.38 0.36
N VAL A 129 -7.70 -0.76 -0.79
CA VAL A 129 -6.29 -0.53 -1.12
C VAL A 129 -6.18 0.12 -2.50
N VAL A 130 -5.27 1.09 -2.60
CA VAL A 130 -4.75 1.58 -3.88
C VAL A 130 -3.30 1.15 -4.00
N ALA A 131 -3.02 0.25 -4.93
CA ALA A 131 -1.72 -0.38 -5.10
C ALA A 131 -1.04 0.11 -6.40
N PHE A 132 -0.03 0.98 -6.25
CA PHE A 132 0.80 1.47 -7.34
C PHE A 132 1.97 0.52 -7.57
N ALA A 133 2.19 0.11 -8.81
CA ALA A 133 3.13 -0.95 -9.16
C ALA A 133 2.97 -2.14 -8.19
N PRO A 134 1.81 -2.85 -8.20
CA PRO A 134 1.45 -3.87 -7.22
C PRO A 134 2.28 -5.15 -7.33
N SER A 135 2.18 -6.01 -6.30
CA SER A 135 2.52 -7.43 -6.34
C SER A 135 1.33 -8.28 -5.87
N ASP A 136 1.07 -9.41 -6.53
CA ASP A 136 0.06 -10.41 -6.13
C ASP A 136 0.62 -11.46 -5.17
N VAL A 137 1.92 -11.38 -4.86
CA VAL A 137 2.65 -12.32 -3.99
C VAL A 137 3.56 -11.59 -3.03
N VAL A 138 3.94 -12.28 -1.95
CA VAL A 138 5.00 -11.84 -1.04
C VAL A 138 6.36 -12.22 -1.61
N TRP A 139 7.30 -11.28 -1.61
CA TRP A 139 8.67 -11.47 -2.06
C TRP A 139 9.66 -11.63 -0.92
N ALA A 140 10.85 -12.12 -1.25
CA ALA A 140 11.99 -12.10 -0.35
C ALA A 140 12.52 -10.67 -0.13
N GLY A 141 12.93 -10.38 1.09
CA GLY A 141 13.96 -9.39 1.40
C GLY A 141 15.32 -10.07 1.57
N ILE A 142 16.38 -9.28 1.59
CA ILE A 142 17.74 -9.78 1.84
C ILE A 142 18.26 -9.16 3.13
N ASP A 143 18.61 -10.00 4.10
CA ASP A 143 19.15 -9.57 5.38
C ASP A 143 20.64 -9.16 5.28
N PRO A 144 21.23 -8.59 6.32
CA PRO A 144 22.64 -8.19 6.30
C PRO A 144 23.64 -9.35 6.13
N ALA A 145 23.22 -10.60 6.38
CA ALA A 145 24.04 -11.78 6.14
C ALA A 145 23.89 -12.32 4.70
N GLY A 146 23.10 -11.64 3.85
CA GLY A 146 22.84 -12.05 2.48
C GLY A 146 21.79 -13.17 2.37
N ARG A 147 21.10 -13.52 3.46
CA ARG A 147 20.04 -14.56 3.42
C ARG A 147 18.74 -13.95 2.91
N GLN A 148 18.03 -14.72 2.12
CA GLN A 148 16.68 -14.40 1.71
C GLN A 148 15.69 -14.73 2.84
N ALA A 149 14.87 -13.77 3.22
CA ALA A 149 13.83 -13.88 4.24
C ALA A 149 12.54 -13.26 3.72
N SER A 150 11.39 -13.57 4.32
CA SER A 150 10.15 -12.89 3.96
C SER A 150 10.27 -11.38 4.14
N HIS A 151 9.63 -10.59 3.27
CA HIS A 151 9.46 -9.17 3.57
C HIS A 151 8.71 -8.95 4.88
N TRP A 152 7.71 -9.81 5.19
CA TRP A 152 6.72 -9.55 6.25
C TRP A 152 6.66 -10.68 7.26
N THR A 153 6.36 -10.30 8.50
CA THR A 153 5.93 -11.22 9.55
C THR A 153 4.53 -10.87 10.05
N LEU A 154 3.82 -11.86 10.56
CA LEU A 154 2.57 -11.70 11.29
C LEU A 154 2.63 -12.57 12.55
N ASP A 155 2.30 -12.00 13.71
CA ASP A 155 2.43 -12.65 15.03
C ASP A 155 3.83 -13.24 15.26
N GLY A 156 4.87 -12.54 14.75
CA GLY A 156 6.27 -12.95 14.83
C GLY A 156 6.69 -14.07 13.88
N HIS A 157 5.81 -14.56 13.00
CA HIS A 157 6.10 -15.61 12.03
C HIS A 157 6.27 -15.05 10.64
N PRO A 158 7.35 -15.42 9.91
CA PRO A 158 7.52 -15.02 8.52
C PRO A 158 6.36 -15.54 7.64
N LEU A 159 5.83 -14.69 6.77
CA LEU A 159 4.87 -15.12 5.77
C LEU A 159 5.59 -15.94 4.68
N PRO A 160 4.91 -16.90 4.04
CA PRO A 160 5.43 -17.55 2.85
C PRO A 160 5.79 -16.52 1.78
N PHE A 161 6.90 -16.73 1.09
CA PHE A 161 7.45 -15.78 0.13
C PHE A 161 8.10 -16.48 -1.06
N ILE A 162 8.30 -15.73 -2.15
CA ILE A 162 9.08 -16.19 -3.30
C ILE A 162 10.52 -15.74 -3.11
N ALA A 163 11.44 -16.70 -3.12
CA ALA A 163 12.87 -16.43 -3.14
C ALA A 163 13.32 -15.96 -4.52
N PHE A 164 14.35 -15.10 -4.56
CA PHE A 164 14.97 -14.67 -5.81
C PHE A 164 15.86 -15.79 -6.40
N ASP A 165 15.88 -15.87 -7.72
CA ASP A 165 16.81 -16.73 -8.46
C ASP A 165 18.24 -16.20 -8.32
N GLU A 166 19.05 -16.86 -7.49
CA GLU A 166 20.44 -16.46 -7.22
C GLU A 166 21.37 -16.58 -8.44
N SER A 167 20.95 -17.33 -9.46
CA SER A 167 21.72 -17.45 -10.71
C SER A 167 21.49 -16.27 -11.67
N TRP A 168 20.49 -15.43 -11.38
CA TRP A 168 20.21 -14.28 -12.23
C TRP A 168 21.32 -13.22 -12.14
N GLN A 169 21.68 -12.64 -13.29
CA GLN A 169 22.60 -11.51 -13.38
C GLN A 169 21.97 -10.42 -14.24
N PRO A 170 22.18 -9.13 -13.90
CA PRO A 170 21.70 -8.03 -14.72
C PRO A 170 22.47 -7.98 -16.06
N HIS A 171 21.72 -7.73 -17.14
CA HIS A 171 22.30 -7.60 -18.48
C HIS A 171 22.51 -6.12 -18.89
N ASP A 172 21.85 -5.21 -18.19
CA ASP A 172 21.84 -3.77 -18.51
C ASP A 172 22.51 -2.94 -17.42
N ASP A 173 23.00 -1.76 -17.78
CA ASP A 173 23.49 -0.73 -16.88
C ASP A 173 22.79 0.62 -17.19
N PRO A 174 21.94 1.16 -16.30
CA PRO A 174 21.55 0.60 -15.00
C PRO A 174 20.68 -0.66 -15.12
N PRO A 175 20.71 -1.58 -14.12
CA PRO A 175 20.00 -2.83 -14.19
C PRO A 175 18.48 -2.65 -14.17
N GLY A 176 17.78 -3.46 -14.99
CA GLY A 176 16.34 -3.71 -14.84
C GLY A 176 16.15 -5.05 -14.15
N PHE A 177 15.20 -5.12 -13.22
CA PHE A 177 14.98 -6.34 -12.40
C PHE A 177 13.74 -7.14 -12.81
N ARG A 178 12.95 -6.66 -13.77
CA ARG A 178 11.73 -7.35 -14.22
C ARG A 178 11.98 -8.83 -14.56
N SER A 179 13.08 -9.15 -15.23
CA SER A 179 13.43 -10.52 -15.58
C SER A 179 13.79 -11.38 -14.38
N LEU A 180 14.43 -10.82 -13.32
CA LEU A 180 14.66 -11.51 -12.07
C LEU A 180 13.35 -11.95 -11.44
N TYR A 181 12.40 -11.05 -11.29
CA TYR A 181 11.09 -11.33 -10.68
C TYR A 181 10.29 -12.37 -11.49
N LEU A 182 10.31 -12.27 -12.82
CA LEU A 182 9.64 -13.27 -13.68
C LEU A 182 10.28 -14.65 -13.52
N ARG A 183 11.60 -14.77 -13.55
CA ARG A 183 12.30 -16.05 -13.38
C ARG A 183 12.03 -16.65 -11.99
N SER A 184 12.17 -15.85 -10.94
CA SER A 184 11.94 -16.27 -9.57
C SER A 184 10.51 -16.77 -9.36
N ARG A 185 9.54 -16.08 -9.94
CA ARG A 185 8.12 -16.45 -9.88
C ARG A 185 7.84 -17.84 -10.48
N HIS A 186 8.55 -18.21 -11.53
CA HIS A 186 8.36 -19.48 -12.24
C HIS A 186 9.20 -20.64 -11.69
N ALA A 187 10.12 -20.36 -10.77
CA ALA A 187 11.06 -21.36 -10.26
C ALA A 187 10.39 -22.46 -9.41
N ASP A 188 9.38 -22.07 -8.60
CA ASP A 188 8.67 -23.00 -7.69
C ASP A 188 7.17 -22.68 -7.65
N PRO A 189 6.31 -23.50 -8.31
CA PRO A 189 4.86 -23.32 -8.29
C PRO A 189 4.23 -23.47 -6.90
N ALA A 190 4.83 -24.28 -6.00
CA ALA A 190 4.31 -24.47 -4.65
C ALA A 190 4.60 -23.23 -3.78
N ALA A 191 5.81 -22.67 -3.87
CA ALA A 191 6.16 -21.42 -3.22
C ALA A 191 5.30 -20.27 -3.76
N LEU A 192 5.04 -20.22 -5.08
CA LEU A 192 4.15 -19.23 -5.69
C LEU A 192 2.75 -19.31 -5.12
N ALA A 193 2.17 -20.49 -4.98
CA ALA A 193 0.84 -20.67 -4.42
C ALA A 193 0.78 -20.30 -2.94
N ALA A 194 1.82 -20.64 -2.16
CA ALA A 194 1.90 -20.30 -0.73
C ALA A 194 2.10 -18.81 -0.47
N ALA A 195 2.88 -18.13 -1.32
CA ALA A 195 3.18 -16.71 -1.21
C ALA A 195 2.07 -15.79 -1.75
N ALA A 196 1.03 -16.35 -2.38
CA ALA A 196 -0.05 -15.58 -2.99
C ALA A 196 -0.84 -14.79 -1.95
N ILE A 197 -0.96 -13.48 -2.15
CA ILE A 197 -1.73 -12.58 -1.27
C ILE A 197 -3.23 -12.86 -1.45
N PRO A 198 -4.00 -13.08 -0.37
CA PRO A 198 -5.44 -13.37 -0.46
C PRO A 198 -6.26 -12.09 -0.70
N VAL A 199 -6.03 -11.45 -1.86
CA VAL A 199 -6.60 -10.14 -2.25
C VAL A 199 -8.13 -10.15 -2.38
N GLU A 200 -8.76 -11.31 -2.49
CA GLU A 200 -10.22 -11.49 -2.49
C GLU A 200 -10.86 -11.12 -1.15
N ARG A 201 -10.08 -11.06 -0.07
CA ARG A 201 -10.55 -10.64 1.26
C ARG A 201 -10.68 -9.12 1.39
N ILE A 202 -10.06 -8.34 0.50
CA ILE A 202 -10.05 -6.89 0.55
C ILE A 202 -11.34 -6.36 -0.08
N PRO A 203 -12.12 -5.48 0.59
CA PRO A 203 -13.39 -4.98 0.05
C PRO A 203 -13.22 -4.26 -1.29
N SER A 204 -12.36 -3.27 -1.39
CA SER A 204 -12.10 -2.48 -2.59
C SER A 204 -10.61 -2.50 -2.95
N VAL A 205 -10.30 -2.69 -4.24
CA VAL A 205 -8.91 -2.66 -4.73
C VAL A 205 -8.84 -1.87 -6.04
N ILE A 206 -7.94 -0.89 -6.04
CA ILE A 206 -7.48 -0.21 -7.25
C ILE A 206 -6.04 -0.63 -7.49
N THR A 207 -5.74 -1.17 -8.66
CA THR A 207 -4.36 -1.43 -9.11
C THR A 207 -3.95 -0.41 -10.14
N VAL A 208 -2.71 0.08 -10.03
CA VAL A 208 -2.13 1.07 -10.94
C VAL A 208 -0.79 0.56 -11.44
N ALA A 209 -0.68 0.21 -12.70
CA ALA A 209 0.49 -0.45 -13.26
C ALA A 209 0.91 0.13 -14.61
N GLY A 210 2.18 0.49 -14.74
CA GLY A 210 2.80 0.78 -16.04
C GLY A 210 3.24 -0.51 -16.72
N LYS A 211 2.97 -0.64 -18.04
CA LYS A 211 3.36 -1.84 -18.79
C LYS A 211 4.85 -1.85 -19.17
N ASP A 212 5.50 -0.67 -19.19
CA ASP A 212 6.94 -0.56 -19.34
C ASP A 212 7.68 -0.55 -17.99
N ASP A 213 7.09 -1.12 -16.95
CA ASP A 213 7.76 -1.28 -15.65
C ASP A 213 8.95 -2.24 -15.78
N GLN A 214 10.17 -1.70 -15.60
CA GLN A 214 11.44 -2.45 -15.69
C GLN A 214 11.99 -2.87 -14.31
N VAL A 215 11.29 -2.49 -13.22
CA VAL A 215 11.67 -2.93 -11.88
C VAL A 215 11.10 -4.32 -11.60
N TRP A 216 9.80 -4.50 -11.78
CA TRP A 216 9.14 -5.79 -11.70
C TRP A 216 7.89 -5.84 -12.60
N PRO A 217 7.28 -7.03 -12.83
CA PRO A 217 6.14 -7.15 -13.76
C PRO A 217 4.82 -6.69 -13.12
N SER A 218 4.71 -5.38 -12.79
CA SER A 218 3.53 -4.85 -12.10
C SER A 218 2.22 -5.00 -12.88
N ASP A 219 2.29 -5.01 -14.20
CA ASP A 219 1.17 -5.28 -15.10
C ASP A 219 0.65 -6.72 -14.96
N LEU A 220 1.56 -7.71 -14.91
CA LEU A 220 1.23 -9.12 -14.65
C LEU A 220 0.63 -9.29 -13.26
N HIS A 221 1.22 -8.67 -12.25
CA HIS A 221 0.72 -8.71 -10.88
C HIS A 221 -0.68 -8.10 -10.77
N ALA A 222 -0.93 -6.95 -11.43
CA ALA A 222 -2.24 -6.32 -11.46
C ALA A 222 -3.30 -7.22 -12.11
N GLU A 223 -2.96 -7.91 -13.20
CA GLU A 223 -3.85 -8.86 -13.86
C GLU A 223 -4.15 -10.08 -13.00
N ASN A 224 -3.14 -10.63 -12.29
CA ASN A 224 -3.34 -11.75 -11.37
C ASN A 224 -4.25 -11.36 -10.20
N ILE A 225 -4.07 -10.15 -9.63
CA ILE A 225 -4.95 -9.60 -8.60
C ILE A 225 -6.39 -9.52 -9.13
N ARG A 226 -6.58 -8.95 -10.32
CA ARG A 226 -7.89 -8.83 -10.95
C ARG A 226 -8.54 -10.20 -11.16
N SER A 227 -7.80 -11.15 -11.72
CA SER A 227 -8.28 -12.49 -12.03
C SER A 227 -8.64 -13.28 -10.76
N ARG A 228 -7.79 -13.23 -9.73
CA ARG A 228 -8.08 -13.88 -8.43
C ARG A 228 -9.33 -13.30 -7.79
N ARG A 229 -9.45 -11.98 -7.74
CA ARG A 229 -10.64 -11.33 -7.17
C ARG A 229 -11.90 -11.65 -7.94
N ALA A 230 -11.85 -11.63 -9.27
CA ALA A 230 -12.97 -12.01 -10.14
C ALA A 230 -13.44 -13.45 -9.90
N ALA A 231 -12.53 -14.40 -9.69
CA ALA A 231 -12.85 -15.79 -9.36
C ALA A 231 -13.61 -15.93 -8.02
N HIS A 232 -13.56 -14.90 -7.15
CA HIS A 232 -14.28 -14.82 -5.88
C HIS A 232 -15.46 -13.81 -5.93
N GLY A 233 -15.91 -13.41 -7.12
CA GLY A 233 -17.03 -12.47 -7.28
C GLY A 233 -16.72 -11.04 -6.84
N ARG A 234 -15.44 -10.64 -6.83
CA ARG A 234 -14.99 -9.30 -6.43
C ARG A 234 -14.47 -8.52 -7.64
N GLU A 235 -14.88 -7.28 -7.76
CA GLU A 235 -14.36 -6.39 -8.79
C GLU A 235 -13.01 -5.76 -8.38
N THR A 236 -12.23 -5.39 -9.39
CA THR A 236 -10.97 -4.65 -9.25
C THR A 236 -10.96 -3.50 -10.24
N THR A 237 -10.72 -2.29 -9.79
CA THR A 237 -10.47 -1.17 -10.68
C THR A 237 -9.00 -1.23 -11.13
N ALA A 238 -8.76 -1.63 -12.37
CA ALA A 238 -7.42 -1.66 -12.94
C ALA A 238 -7.16 -0.40 -13.77
N VAL A 239 -6.05 0.28 -13.50
CA VAL A 239 -5.56 1.45 -14.24
C VAL A 239 -4.20 1.11 -14.81
N THR A 240 -4.07 1.16 -16.13
CA THR A 240 -2.81 0.84 -16.81
C THR A 240 -2.48 1.87 -17.86
N ASP A 241 -1.20 1.97 -18.20
CA ASP A 241 -0.68 2.76 -19.30
C ASP A 241 0.48 2.01 -19.96
N ASP A 242 0.46 1.92 -21.28
CA ASP A 242 1.40 1.08 -22.03
C ASP A 242 2.84 1.62 -22.01
N GLU A 243 2.99 2.94 -21.88
CA GLU A 243 4.28 3.64 -21.91
C GLU A 243 4.75 4.08 -20.51
N ALA A 244 3.94 3.88 -19.47
CA ALA A 244 4.33 4.22 -18.10
C ALA A 244 5.22 3.13 -17.49
N GLY A 245 6.12 3.57 -16.60
CA GLY A 245 7.04 2.71 -15.89
C GLY A 245 6.60 2.43 -14.46
N HIS A 246 7.61 2.26 -13.59
CA HIS A 246 7.42 1.88 -12.19
C HIS A 246 6.86 3.00 -11.31
N ARG A 247 6.95 4.26 -11.71
CA ARG A 247 6.67 5.43 -10.87
C ARG A 247 5.55 6.30 -11.39
N ALA A 248 4.30 5.90 -11.19
CA ALA A 248 3.17 6.79 -11.42
C ALA A 248 3.23 8.02 -10.50
N VAL A 249 3.03 9.21 -11.07
CA VAL A 249 3.11 10.52 -10.39
C VAL A 249 1.71 11.13 -10.31
N LEU A 250 1.20 11.31 -9.11
CA LEU A 250 -0.10 11.93 -8.88
C LEU A 250 -0.07 13.44 -9.16
N PRO A 251 -1.22 14.06 -9.50
CA PRO A 251 -1.33 15.51 -9.59
C PRO A 251 -0.89 16.18 -8.29
N GLY A 252 -0.03 17.18 -8.39
CA GLY A 252 0.53 17.89 -7.22
C GLY A 252 1.75 17.24 -6.58
N GLU A 253 2.12 16.01 -6.97
CA GLU A 253 3.37 15.39 -6.52
C GLU A 253 4.58 15.88 -7.31
N PRO A 254 5.73 16.07 -6.63
CA PRO A 254 7.00 16.22 -7.33
C PRO A 254 7.41 14.91 -8.00
N VAL A 255 8.10 15.01 -9.13
CA VAL A 255 8.76 13.85 -9.72
C VAL A 255 9.88 13.40 -8.79
N MET A 256 9.80 12.16 -8.34
CA MET A 256 10.81 11.59 -7.45
C MET A 256 12.10 11.32 -8.23
N SER A 257 13.11 12.13 -7.97
CA SER A 257 14.49 11.90 -8.41
C SER A 257 15.28 11.14 -7.33
N GLY A 258 16.21 10.29 -7.74
CA GLY A 258 17.08 9.56 -6.81
C GLY A 258 16.58 8.16 -6.41
N GLY A 259 17.19 7.59 -5.36
CA GLY A 259 17.07 6.19 -4.96
C GLY A 259 18.15 5.31 -5.62
N VAL A 260 18.02 3.98 -5.48
CA VAL A 260 18.94 3.03 -6.09
C VAL A 260 18.98 3.20 -7.61
N ARG A 261 20.20 3.18 -8.18
CA ARG A 261 20.40 3.26 -9.62
C ARG A 261 19.86 2.01 -10.31
N MET A 262 18.75 2.16 -11.03
CA MET A 262 18.06 1.08 -11.74
C MET A 262 17.23 1.62 -12.90
N ARG A 263 16.97 0.78 -13.89
CA ARG A 263 15.96 1.06 -14.92
C ARG A 263 14.58 0.93 -14.31
N ARG A 264 13.76 1.96 -14.50
CA ARG A 264 12.38 1.97 -14.02
C ARG A 264 11.36 1.84 -15.14
N GLY A 265 11.81 1.98 -16.38
CA GLY A 265 10.95 2.08 -17.54
C GLY A 265 10.17 3.39 -17.55
N GLY A 266 9.30 3.51 -18.52
CA GLY A 266 8.42 4.64 -18.71
C GLY A 266 9.09 5.94 -19.11
N THR A 267 8.23 6.93 -19.31
CA THR A 267 8.61 8.33 -19.49
C THR A 267 7.91 9.17 -18.43
N GLU A 268 8.45 10.32 -18.07
CA GLU A 268 7.80 11.23 -17.12
C GLU A 268 6.36 11.60 -17.56
N THR A 269 6.16 11.82 -18.86
CA THR A 269 4.84 12.12 -19.41
C THR A 269 3.85 10.98 -19.23
N ALA A 270 4.27 9.74 -19.48
CA ALA A 270 3.42 8.55 -19.31
C ALA A 270 3.17 8.27 -17.83
N ASP A 271 4.17 8.41 -16.97
CA ASP A 271 4.03 8.23 -15.51
C ASP A 271 3.06 9.26 -14.90
N ARG A 272 3.07 10.51 -15.36
CA ARG A 272 2.09 11.55 -14.99
C ARG A 272 0.70 11.24 -15.54
N ARG A 273 0.58 10.76 -16.77
CA ARG A 273 -0.69 10.34 -17.36
C ARG A 273 -1.31 9.18 -16.58
N LEU A 274 -0.52 8.16 -16.25
CA LEU A 274 -0.95 7.05 -15.40
C LEU A 274 -1.41 7.54 -14.03
N GLY A 275 -0.65 8.45 -13.40
CA GLY A 275 -1.01 9.06 -12.13
C GLY A 275 -2.31 9.86 -12.21
N GLN A 276 -2.54 10.62 -13.27
CA GLN A 276 -3.78 11.37 -13.50
C GLN A 276 -5.00 10.43 -13.64
N LEU A 277 -4.86 9.33 -14.40
CA LEU A 277 -5.91 8.32 -14.54
C LEU A 277 -6.23 7.66 -13.20
N ALA A 278 -5.19 7.29 -12.45
CA ALA A 278 -5.34 6.71 -11.10
C ALA A 278 -6.04 7.68 -10.15
N TRP A 279 -5.66 8.97 -10.19
CA TRP A 279 -6.25 10.02 -9.37
C TRP A 279 -7.76 10.12 -9.57
N GLY A 280 -8.21 10.11 -10.82
CA GLY A 280 -9.64 10.12 -11.13
C GLY A 280 -10.43 8.93 -10.56
N LYS A 281 -9.75 7.77 -10.35
CA LYS A 281 -10.35 6.60 -9.71
C LYS A 281 -10.25 6.63 -8.18
N MET A 282 -9.27 7.34 -7.64
CA MET A 282 -9.09 7.51 -6.19
C MET A 282 -10.06 8.55 -5.60
N LEU A 283 -10.30 9.66 -6.30
CA LEU A 283 -11.12 10.77 -5.81
C LEU A 283 -12.48 10.34 -5.23
N PRO A 284 -13.26 9.44 -5.84
CA PRO A 284 -14.51 8.98 -5.26
C PRO A 284 -14.36 8.28 -3.90
N LEU A 285 -13.24 7.56 -3.68
CA LEU A 285 -12.93 6.92 -2.39
C LEU A 285 -12.55 7.97 -1.34
N LEU A 286 -11.79 8.98 -1.73
CA LEU A 286 -11.30 10.04 -0.85
C LEU A 286 -12.41 11.03 -0.44
N ALA A 287 -13.45 11.16 -1.26
CA ALA A 287 -14.59 12.04 -0.96
C ALA A 287 -15.51 11.51 0.15
N GLY A 288 -15.28 10.30 0.65
CA GLY A 288 -16.17 9.64 1.59
C GLY A 288 -17.48 9.22 0.91
N GLY A 289 -17.65 7.94 0.62
CA GLY A 289 -18.93 7.40 0.15
C GLY A 289 -19.92 7.28 1.31
N THR A 290 -21.22 7.38 1.02
CA THR A 290 -22.30 7.10 1.98
C THR A 290 -22.39 5.61 2.30
N SER A 291 -21.32 5.01 2.79
CA SER A 291 -21.31 3.64 3.31
C SER A 291 -21.72 3.68 4.78
N ALA A 292 -22.61 2.77 5.18
CA ALA A 292 -23.07 2.63 6.56
C ALA A 292 -21.89 2.54 7.55
N PRO A 293 -22.03 3.01 8.80
CA PRO A 293 -20.94 3.07 9.77
C PRO A 293 -20.26 1.71 9.92
N SER A 294 -18.93 1.73 9.86
CA SER A 294 -18.06 0.56 9.99
C SER A 294 -18.31 -0.17 11.33
N PRO A 295 -18.28 -1.51 11.37
CA PRO A 295 -18.49 -2.30 12.58
C PRO A 295 -17.33 -2.21 13.61
N PHE A 296 -16.42 -1.26 13.49
CA PHE A 296 -15.27 -1.10 14.39
C PHE A 296 -15.64 -0.70 15.84
N THR A 297 -16.89 -0.28 16.11
CA THR A 297 -17.28 0.21 17.44
C THR A 297 -17.57 -0.87 18.48
N GLY A 298 -17.41 -2.17 18.18
CA GLY A 298 -17.88 -3.24 19.06
C GLY A 298 -16.85 -4.21 19.63
N GLN A 299 -15.65 -4.36 19.12
CA GLN A 299 -14.79 -5.50 19.49
C GLN A 299 -13.46 -5.19 20.22
N LEU A 300 -13.09 -3.95 20.42
CA LEU A 300 -11.86 -3.60 21.16
C LEU A 300 -12.07 -3.27 22.65
N ALA A 301 -13.30 -3.33 23.17
CA ALA A 301 -13.59 -3.05 24.59
C ALA A 301 -13.32 -4.21 25.53
N ASP A 302 -13.16 -5.45 25.05
CA ASP A 302 -13.17 -6.65 25.92
C ASP A 302 -11.79 -7.22 26.28
N CYS A 303 -10.70 -6.60 25.83
CA CYS A 303 -9.35 -7.07 26.14
C CYS A 303 -8.72 -6.46 27.42
N ARG A 304 -9.44 -5.58 28.17
CA ARG A 304 -8.91 -4.92 29.38
C ARG A 304 -9.31 -5.53 30.73
N GLN A 305 -10.02 -6.65 30.77
CA GLN A 305 -10.50 -7.23 32.04
C GLN A 305 -10.04 -8.67 32.33
N ARG A 306 -8.93 -9.15 31.84
CA ARG A 306 -8.35 -10.38 32.39
C ARG A 306 -7.14 -10.04 33.25
N ARG A 307 -7.37 -9.73 34.54
CA ARG A 307 -6.33 -9.81 35.58
C ARG A 307 -5.91 -11.28 35.74
N PRO A 308 -4.62 -11.61 35.79
CA PRO A 308 -4.19 -12.96 36.11
C PRO A 308 -4.62 -13.29 37.51
N GLN A 309 -5.43 -14.34 37.69
CA GLN A 309 -5.72 -14.92 39.01
C GLN A 309 -4.42 -15.53 39.57
N GLY A 310 -4.08 -15.17 40.80
CA GLY A 310 -2.87 -15.55 41.49
C GLY A 310 -2.73 -17.07 41.64
N PHE A 311 -1.55 -17.58 41.40
CA PHE A 311 -1.14 -18.93 41.73
C PHE A 311 -1.03 -19.11 43.28
N PRO A 312 -1.55 -20.20 43.87
CA PRO A 312 -1.40 -20.48 45.27
C PRO A 312 0.05 -20.87 45.57
N ARG A 313 0.65 -20.18 46.57
CA ARG A 313 1.96 -20.52 47.11
C ARG A 313 1.91 -21.89 47.78
N ARG A 314 2.60 -22.89 47.23
CA ARG A 314 2.91 -24.13 47.94
C ARG A 314 3.98 -23.81 49.02
N ARG A 315 3.65 -24.05 50.31
CA ARG A 315 4.63 -24.14 51.39
C ARG A 315 5.27 -25.51 51.29
N TYR A 316 6.59 -25.57 51.26
CA TYR A 316 7.35 -26.74 51.59
C TYR A 316 7.77 -26.60 53.07
N GLY A 317 7.42 -27.62 53.87
CA GLY A 317 8.01 -27.92 55.16
C GLY A 317 9.27 -28.75 54.97
#